data_75ea59748bc0a5719ddf3be03517df22
#
_entry.id   75ea59748bc0a5719ddf3be03517df22
#
_cell.length_a   1.000
_cell.length_b   1.000
_cell.length_c   1.000
_cell.angle_alpha   90.00
_cell.angle_beta   90.00
_cell.angle_gamma   90.00
#
_symmetry.space_group_name_H-M   'P 1'
#
loop_
_entity.id
_entity.type
_entity.pdbx_description
1 polymer ?
#
loop_
_entity_poly.entity_id
_entity_poly.type
_entity_poly.pdbx_seq_one_letter_code
_entity_poly.pdbx_strand_id
1 'polypeptide(L)'
;RDGMPLSTYTRRFWDMTDPWVQDYLGEKVIGTLQKYGFEYMKMDYNDTIGIGCDGCESLGEGLRRNMEASVDFVRRVKEEVPGIILENCASGGHKLEPLMMSLCSMASFSDAHETEEIPIIAANLHRAVLPRQSQIWAVIREKDSLKRIGYSITNTFLGRMCLSGDVTHLTEEQWDVIDRGIAFYKEISHIIKKGRTYHVSEKLTSDRHPEGYQVVVRVGEKGQALVVIHCFHGELPEYIDVKLPEGCGQQILSSYAYVAPEVKVENGHLLYKTTENMNAAAVHLC
;
A
#
# COMPACT_ATOMS: atom_id res chain seq x y z
N ARG A 1 -11.70 -11.84 -31.79
CA ARG A 1 -13.03 -11.52 -32.26
C ARG A 1 -13.01 -11.43 -33.80
N ASP A 2 -14.04 -11.98 -34.46
CA ASP A 2 -14.12 -12.01 -35.93
C ASP A 2 -12.81 -12.57 -36.55
N GLY A 3 -12.23 -13.58 -35.94
CA GLY A 3 -10.95 -14.18 -36.34
C GLY A 3 -9.69 -13.36 -36.01
N MET A 4 -9.84 -12.24 -35.30
CA MET A 4 -8.73 -11.37 -34.90
C MET A 4 -8.49 -11.41 -33.42
N PRO A 5 -7.23 -11.47 -32.95
CA PRO A 5 -6.94 -11.38 -31.52
C PRO A 5 -7.42 -10.06 -30.91
N LEU A 6 -8.02 -10.12 -29.74
CA LEU A 6 -8.26 -8.92 -28.94
C LEU A 6 -6.92 -8.40 -28.42
N SER A 7 -6.64 -7.14 -28.69
CA SER A 7 -5.36 -6.53 -28.32
C SER A 7 -5.53 -5.06 -27.94
N THR A 8 -4.65 -4.57 -27.06
CA THR A 8 -4.41 -3.16 -26.81
C THR A 8 -2.92 -2.90 -27.08
N TYR A 9 -2.60 -1.96 -27.95
CA TYR A 9 -1.22 -1.70 -28.39
C TYR A 9 -0.49 -3.01 -28.79
N THR A 10 0.48 -3.45 -28.02
CA THR A 10 1.28 -4.67 -28.26
C THR A 10 0.80 -5.89 -27.47
N ARG A 11 -0.16 -5.74 -26.56
CA ARG A 11 -0.64 -6.80 -25.69
C ARG A 11 -1.85 -7.51 -26.28
N ARG A 12 -1.94 -8.81 -26.04
CA ARG A 12 -3.05 -9.67 -26.45
C ARG A 12 -3.70 -10.27 -25.22
N PHE A 13 -5.00 -10.54 -25.30
CA PHE A 13 -5.75 -11.12 -24.21
C PHE A 13 -6.04 -12.59 -24.47
N TRP A 14 -5.94 -13.37 -23.41
CA TRP A 14 -6.43 -14.73 -23.38
C TRP A 14 -7.95 -14.76 -23.34
N ASP A 15 -8.55 -15.71 -24.02
CA ASP A 15 -9.93 -16.12 -23.74
C ASP A 15 -9.92 -17.05 -22.53
N MET A 16 -10.19 -16.48 -21.35
CA MET A 16 -10.16 -17.22 -20.09
C MET A 16 -11.33 -18.20 -19.97
N THR A 17 -12.31 -18.18 -20.88
CA THR A 17 -13.39 -19.17 -20.94
C THR A 17 -12.99 -20.43 -21.72
N ASP A 18 -11.88 -20.39 -22.47
CA ASP A 18 -11.37 -21.52 -23.24
C ASP A 18 -10.69 -22.55 -22.31
N PRO A 19 -11.15 -23.81 -22.28
CA PRO A 19 -10.54 -24.86 -21.45
C PRO A 19 -9.04 -25.05 -21.72
N TRP A 20 -8.59 -24.93 -22.96
CA TRP A 20 -7.17 -25.03 -23.28
C TRP A 20 -6.35 -23.93 -22.61
N VAL A 21 -6.87 -22.70 -22.58
CA VAL A 21 -6.22 -21.59 -21.89
C VAL A 21 -6.12 -21.86 -20.39
N GLN A 22 -7.21 -22.37 -19.77
CA GLN A 22 -7.23 -22.72 -18.35
C GLN A 22 -6.22 -23.83 -18.01
N ASP A 23 -6.11 -24.85 -18.85
CA ASP A 23 -5.16 -25.96 -18.68
C ASP A 23 -3.72 -25.47 -18.88
N TYR A 24 -3.47 -24.70 -19.95
CA TYR A 24 -2.15 -24.13 -20.23
C TYR A 24 -1.66 -23.23 -19.11
N LEU A 25 -2.50 -22.31 -18.62
CA LEU A 25 -2.13 -21.42 -17.51
C LEU A 25 -2.01 -22.20 -16.19
N GLY A 26 -2.83 -23.21 -15.97
CA GLY A 26 -2.70 -24.13 -14.82
C GLY A 26 -1.33 -24.79 -14.81
N GLU A 27 -0.90 -25.38 -15.92
CA GLU A 27 0.44 -25.99 -16.05
C GLU A 27 1.55 -24.96 -15.85
N LYS A 28 1.47 -23.79 -16.52
CA LYS A 28 2.56 -22.79 -16.50
C LYS A 28 2.64 -22.00 -15.20
N VAL A 29 1.51 -21.61 -14.64
CA VAL A 29 1.48 -20.79 -13.42
C VAL A 29 1.47 -21.69 -12.17
N ILE A 30 0.42 -22.48 -12.00
CA ILE A 30 0.26 -23.31 -10.80
C ILE A 30 1.36 -24.37 -10.71
N GLY A 31 1.63 -25.05 -11.83
CA GLY A 31 2.70 -26.04 -11.89
C GLY A 31 4.09 -25.44 -11.57
N THR A 32 4.36 -24.21 -11.97
CA THR A 32 5.61 -23.49 -11.62
C THR A 32 5.67 -23.18 -10.13
N LEU A 33 4.59 -22.62 -9.56
CA LEU A 33 4.51 -22.30 -8.14
C LEU A 33 4.77 -23.55 -7.27
N GLN A 34 4.10 -24.65 -7.60
CA GLN A 34 4.24 -25.93 -6.89
C GLN A 34 5.64 -26.53 -7.06
N LYS A 35 6.15 -26.59 -8.30
CA LYS A 35 7.44 -27.21 -8.63
C LYS A 35 8.61 -26.54 -7.92
N TYR A 36 8.59 -25.22 -7.81
CA TYR A 36 9.68 -24.42 -7.22
C TYR A 36 9.40 -23.98 -5.79
N GLY A 37 8.23 -24.27 -5.25
CA GLY A 37 7.87 -23.93 -3.88
C GLY A 37 7.72 -22.43 -3.65
N PHE A 38 7.20 -21.70 -4.63
CA PHE A 38 6.94 -20.27 -4.44
C PHE A 38 5.73 -20.06 -3.53
N GLU A 39 5.91 -19.27 -2.49
CA GLU A 39 4.87 -18.92 -1.52
C GLU A 39 4.26 -17.52 -1.77
N TYR A 40 4.72 -16.83 -2.81
CA TYR A 40 4.27 -15.49 -3.18
C TYR A 40 4.17 -15.34 -4.69
N MET A 41 3.09 -14.69 -5.13
CA MET A 41 2.90 -14.32 -6.53
C MET A 41 2.27 -12.93 -6.64
N LYS A 42 2.89 -12.04 -7.41
CA LYS A 42 2.31 -10.77 -7.84
C LYS A 42 1.66 -10.96 -9.21
N MET A 43 0.41 -10.54 -9.31
CA MET A 43 -0.35 -10.53 -10.57
C MET A 43 -0.45 -9.08 -11.05
N ASP A 44 0.33 -8.74 -12.06
CA ASP A 44 0.33 -7.40 -12.66
C ASP A 44 -0.19 -7.45 -14.10
N TYR A 45 -1.36 -6.87 -14.33
CA TYR A 45 -2.01 -6.80 -15.63
C TYR A 45 -2.57 -5.39 -15.88
N ASN A 46 -1.83 -4.63 -16.64
CA ASN A 46 -1.97 -3.18 -16.77
C ASN A 46 -3.02 -2.74 -17.78
N ASP A 47 -3.48 -3.65 -18.64
CA ASP A 47 -4.48 -3.34 -19.64
C ASP A 47 -5.83 -3.98 -19.31
N THR A 48 -6.89 -3.39 -19.81
CA THR A 48 -8.24 -3.90 -19.67
C THR A 48 -8.81 -4.26 -21.04
N ILE A 49 -9.43 -5.44 -21.11
CA ILE A 49 -10.26 -5.82 -22.26
C ILE A 49 -11.60 -5.09 -22.15
N GLY A 50 -11.98 -4.36 -23.19
CA GLY A 50 -13.22 -3.58 -23.21
C GLY A 50 -14.42 -4.31 -23.79
N ILE A 51 -14.20 -5.45 -24.46
CA ILE A 51 -15.24 -6.25 -25.13
C ILE A 51 -14.93 -7.73 -24.95
N GLY A 52 -15.97 -8.58 -25.02
CA GLY A 52 -15.83 -10.04 -24.97
C GLY A 52 -15.35 -10.66 -26.26
N CYS A 53 -14.96 -11.93 -26.15
CA CYS A 53 -14.64 -12.81 -27.26
C CYS A 53 -15.91 -13.24 -28.02
N ASP A 54 -15.73 -13.89 -29.18
CA ASP A 54 -16.82 -14.50 -29.95
C ASP A 54 -17.44 -15.70 -29.18
N GLY A 55 -18.60 -16.15 -29.64
CA GLY A 55 -19.24 -17.36 -29.09
C GLY A 55 -20.21 -17.14 -27.92
N CYS A 56 -20.53 -15.89 -27.60
CA CYS A 56 -21.53 -15.52 -26.59
C CYS A 56 -22.71 -14.77 -27.22
N GLU A 57 -23.83 -14.70 -26.50
CA GLU A 57 -25.08 -14.06 -26.94
C GLU A 57 -24.90 -12.57 -27.24
N SER A 58 -23.92 -11.93 -26.56
CA SER A 58 -23.53 -10.53 -26.78
C SER A 58 -22.09 -10.31 -26.37
N LEU A 59 -21.52 -9.18 -26.80
CA LEU A 59 -20.17 -8.77 -26.41
C LEU A 59 -20.05 -8.51 -24.89
N GLY A 60 -21.11 -7.96 -24.30
CA GLY A 60 -21.14 -7.73 -22.85
C GLY A 60 -21.16 -9.04 -22.06
N GLU A 61 -21.91 -10.04 -22.52
CA GLU A 61 -21.93 -11.36 -21.90
C GLU A 61 -20.59 -12.09 -22.09
N GLY A 62 -19.96 -11.98 -23.25
CA GLY A 62 -18.62 -12.51 -23.46
C GLY A 62 -17.59 -11.88 -22.54
N LEU A 63 -17.66 -10.55 -22.32
CA LEU A 63 -16.80 -9.86 -21.37
C LEU A 63 -17.04 -10.34 -19.93
N ARG A 64 -18.31 -10.42 -19.51
CA ARG A 64 -18.69 -10.89 -18.17
C ARG A 64 -18.14 -12.30 -17.87
N ARG A 65 -18.32 -13.23 -18.80
CA ARG A 65 -17.83 -14.62 -18.65
C ARG A 65 -16.31 -14.67 -18.60
N ASN A 66 -15.62 -13.90 -19.42
CA ASN A 66 -14.16 -13.83 -19.42
C ASN A 66 -13.62 -13.29 -18.08
N MET A 67 -14.27 -12.26 -17.54
CA MET A 67 -13.92 -11.71 -16.22
C MET A 67 -14.17 -12.72 -15.08
N GLU A 68 -15.30 -13.43 -15.10
CA GLU A 68 -15.58 -14.49 -14.14
C GLU A 68 -14.54 -15.61 -14.20
N ALA A 69 -14.23 -16.10 -15.39
CA ALA A 69 -13.21 -17.14 -15.60
C ALA A 69 -11.81 -16.68 -15.14
N SER A 70 -11.48 -15.39 -15.30
CA SER A 70 -10.24 -14.82 -14.77
C SER A 70 -10.21 -14.84 -13.23
N VAL A 71 -11.31 -14.48 -12.60
CA VAL A 71 -11.46 -14.54 -11.12
C VAL A 71 -11.40 -15.99 -10.62
N ASP A 72 -12.04 -16.92 -11.34
CA ASP A 72 -12.03 -18.36 -10.99
C ASP A 72 -10.62 -18.94 -11.12
N PHE A 73 -9.82 -18.49 -12.08
CA PHE A 73 -8.43 -18.88 -12.16
C PHE A 73 -7.63 -18.44 -10.91
N VAL A 74 -7.87 -17.22 -10.40
CA VAL A 74 -7.24 -16.76 -9.14
C VAL A 74 -7.69 -17.62 -7.95
N ARG A 75 -8.96 -18.02 -7.88
CA ARG A 75 -9.46 -18.97 -6.86
C ARG A 75 -8.74 -20.30 -6.95
N ARG A 76 -8.62 -20.83 -8.16
CA ARG A 76 -7.92 -22.09 -8.45
C ARG A 76 -6.46 -22.03 -7.99
N VAL A 77 -5.74 -20.93 -8.24
CA VAL A 77 -4.37 -20.74 -7.73
C VAL A 77 -4.32 -20.88 -6.21
N LYS A 78 -5.26 -20.28 -5.48
CA LYS A 78 -5.31 -20.36 -4.00
C LYS A 78 -5.64 -21.78 -3.50
N GLU A 79 -6.49 -22.51 -4.21
CA GLU A 79 -6.91 -23.86 -3.86
C GLU A 79 -5.79 -24.86 -4.10
N GLU A 80 -5.11 -24.77 -5.26
CA GLU A 80 -4.06 -25.69 -5.66
C GLU A 80 -2.68 -25.36 -5.08
N VAL A 81 -2.46 -24.12 -4.58
CA VAL A 81 -1.25 -23.68 -3.86
C VAL A 81 -1.63 -23.13 -2.48
N PRO A 82 -1.98 -24.01 -1.52
CA PRO A 82 -2.41 -23.57 -0.20
C PRO A 82 -1.36 -22.70 0.51
N GLY A 83 -1.80 -21.58 1.08
CA GLY A 83 -0.92 -20.65 1.79
C GLY A 83 -0.24 -19.60 0.93
N ILE A 84 -0.40 -19.64 -0.39
CA ILE A 84 0.17 -18.63 -1.29
C ILE A 84 -0.27 -17.21 -0.92
N ILE A 85 0.68 -16.31 -0.88
CA ILE A 85 0.44 -14.87 -0.74
C ILE A 85 0.26 -14.27 -2.13
N LEU A 86 -0.97 -13.84 -2.43
CA LEU A 86 -1.28 -13.16 -3.69
C LEU A 86 -1.26 -11.65 -3.50
N GLU A 87 -0.48 -10.97 -4.34
CA GLU A 87 -0.52 -9.53 -4.51
C GLU A 87 -1.29 -9.17 -5.78
N ASN A 88 -2.37 -8.41 -5.61
CA ASN A 88 -3.11 -7.82 -6.71
C ASN A 88 -2.40 -6.56 -7.19
N CYS A 89 -2.15 -6.46 -8.47
CA CYS A 89 -1.61 -5.27 -9.11
C CYS A 89 -2.21 -5.09 -10.50
N ALA A 90 -2.47 -3.86 -10.85
CA ALA A 90 -2.81 -3.44 -12.20
C ALA A 90 -2.44 -1.98 -12.36
N SER A 91 -1.28 -1.66 -12.90
CA SER A 91 -0.70 -0.32 -12.85
C SER A 91 -0.83 0.29 -11.44
N GLY A 92 -0.32 -0.41 -10.45
CA GLY A 92 -0.58 -0.09 -9.04
C GLY A 92 -2.00 -0.43 -8.62
N GLY A 93 -2.80 0.58 -8.30
CA GLY A 93 -4.09 0.45 -7.62
C GLY A 93 -5.35 0.37 -8.48
N HIS A 94 -5.29 0.04 -9.76
CA HIS A 94 -6.48 0.07 -10.65
C HIS A 94 -7.54 -1.00 -10.35
N LYS A 95 -7.21 -2.07 -9.62
CA LYS A 95 -8.13 -3.18 -9.32
C LYS A 95 -8.26 -3.44 -7.82
N LEU A 96 -8.45 -2.36 -7.05
CA LEU A 96 -8.65 -2.42 -5.59
C LEU A 96 -10.14 -2.64 -5.21
N GLU A 97 -10.92 -3.22 -6.10
CA GLU A 97 -12.32 -3.50 -5.84
C GLU A 97 -12.52 -4.71 -4.89
N PRO A 98 -13.68 -4.80 -4.19
CA PRO A 98 -13.86 -5.76 -3.10
C PRO A 98 -13.71 -7.22 -3.50
N LEU A 99 -14.07 -7.62 -4.73
CA LEU A 99 -13.98 -9.00 -5.18
C LEU A 99 -12.51 -9.45 -5.24
N MET A 100 -11.65 -8.68 -5.94
CA MET A 100 -10.21 -9.00 -6.00
C MET A 100 -9.55 -8.90 -4.63
N MET A 101 -9.90 -7.89 -3.82
CA MET A 101 -9.37 -7.75 -2.47
C MET A 101 -9.80 -8.88 -1.52
N SER A 102 -10.92 -9.56 -1.78
CA SER A 102 -11.33 -10.75 -1.03
C SER A 102 -10.48 -11.99 -1.37
N LEU A 103 -9.92 -12.03 -2.56
CA LEU A 103 -9.09 -13.14 -3.04
C LEU A 103 -7.60 -12.94 -2.71
N CYS A 104 -7.12 -11.70 -2.70
CA CYS A 104 -5.72 -11.38 -2.56
C CYS A 104 -5.33 -11.04 -1.11
N SER A 105 -4.12 -11.43 -0.72
CA SER A 105 -3.58 -11.14 0.61
C SER A 105 -3.21 -9.67 0.76
N MET A 106 -2.81 -9.04 -0.33
CA MET A 106 -2.47 -7.63 -0.42
C MET A 106 -2.59 -7.11 -1.86
N ALA A 107 -2.44 -5.82 -2.02
CA ALA A 107 -2.37 -5.16 -3.32
C ALA A 107 -1.29 -4.07 -3.33
N SER A 108 -0.67 -3.87 -4.49
CA SER A 108 0.02 -2.61 -4.78
C SER A 108 -0.97 -1.45 -4.68
N PHE A 109 -0.55 -0.36 -4.05
CA PHE A 109 -1.45 0.77 -3.78
C PHE A 109 -1.47 1.78 -4.95
N SER A 110 -0.34 1.95 -5.63
CA SER A 110 -0.12 2.93 -6.69
C SER A 110 1.24 2.66 -7.33
N ASP A 111 1.45 3.14 -8.56
CA ASP A 111 2.77 3.23 -9.19
C ASP A 111 3.48 4.56 -8.87
N ALA A 112 2.99 5.34 -7.91
CA ALA A 112 3.66 6.57 -7.47
C ALA A 112 5.03 6.25 -6.86
N HIS A 113 6.03 7.03 -7.26
CA HIS A 113 7.41 6.91 -6.78
C HIS A 113 7.88 8.16 -6.03
N GLU A 114 7.09 9.22 -6.02
CA GLU A 114 7.46 10.46 -5.36
C GLU A 114 6.94 10.52 -3.92
N THR A 115 7.77 11.07 -3.06
CA THR A 115 7.52 11.09 -1.62
C THR A 115 6.26 11.86 -1.23
N GLU A 116 5.90 12.90 -1.97
CA GLU A 116 4.74 13.74 -1.67
C GLU A 116 3.41 13.03 -1.92
N GLU A 117 3.32 12.24 -2.99
CA GLU A 117 2.06 11.57 -3.39
C GLU A 117 1.75 10.36 -2.52
N ILE A 118 2.78 9.59 -2.14
CA ILE A 118 2.64 8.29 -1.48
C ILE A 118 1.84 8.38 -0.18
N PRO A 119 2.15 9.26 0.79
CA PRO A 119 1.42 9.29 2.06
C PRO A 119 -0.05 9.72 1.89
N ILE A 120 -0.34 10.56 0.90
CA ILE A 120 -1.70 11.05 0.62
C ILE A 120 -2.54 9.92 0.04
N ILE A 121 -2.01 9.21 -0.95
CA ILE A 121 -2.69 8.04 -1.56
C ILE A 121 -2.88 6.97 -0.48
N ALA A 122 -1.84 6.63 0.27
CA ALA A 122 -1.89 5.61 1.31
C ALA A 122 -2.95 5.91 2.38
N ALA A 123 -3.00 7.16 2.88
CA ALA A 123 -4.00 7.56 3.86
C ALA A 123 -5.43 7.48 3.31
N ASN A 124 -5.64 7.93 2.07
CA ASN A 124 -6.97 7.90 1.45
C ASN A 124 -7.45 6.47 1.16
N LEU A 125 -6.55 5.53 0.85
CA LEU A 125 -6.90 4.12 0.65
C LEU A 125 -7.54 3.47 1.88
N HIS A 126 -7.27 3.96 3.08
CA HIS A 126 -7.88 3.43 4.32
C HIS A 126 -9.42 3.52 4.33
N ARG A 127 -10.02 4.27 3.40
CA ARG A 127 -11.48 4.39 3.24
C ARG A 127 -12.08 3.24 2.43
N ALA A 128 -11.26 2.53 1.63
CA ALA A 128 -11.71 1.49 0.72
C ALA A 128 -10.97 0.16 0.91
N VAL A 129 -9.70 0.20 1.31
CA VAL A 129 -8.83 -0.96 1.45
C VAL A 129 -8.30 -1.04 2.88
N LEU A 130 -8.26 -2.25 3.42
CA LEU A 130 -7.70 -2.46 4.76
C LEU A 130 -6.19 -2.14 4.75
N PRO A 131 -5.67 -1.34 5.68
CA PRO A 131 -4.24 -1.01 5.73
C PRO A 131 -3.32 -2.23 5.71
N ARG A 132 -3.73 -3.34 6.34
CA ARG A 132 -2.99 -4.61 6.29
C ARG A 132 -2.91 -5.23 4.89
N GLN A 133 -3.75 -4.82 3.94
CA GLN A 133 -3.74 -5.26 2.56
C GLN A 133 -3.11 -4.23 1.60
N SER A 134 -2.90 -3.01 2.04
CA SER A 134 -2.30 -1.94 1.24
C SER A 134 -0.79 -1.97 1.38
N GLN A 135 -0.07 -2.39 0.34
CA GLN A 135 1.38 -2.39 0.31
C GLN A 135 1.88 -1.00 -0.05
N ILE A 136 2.58 -0.35 0.87
CA ILE A 136 3.09 1.01 0.71
C ILE A 136 4.59 0.97 0.47
N TRP A 137 5.04 1.63 -0.58
CA TRP A 137 6.44 1.65 -0.97
C TRP A 137 7.22 2.76 -0.26
N ALA A 138 8.33 2.39 0.36
CA ALA A 138 9.43 3.30 0.62
C ALA A 138 10.36 3.23 -0.58
N VAL A 139 10.22 4.17 -1.51
CA VAL A 139 11.09 4.25 -2.70
C VAL A 139 12.37 4.96 -2.30
N ILE A 140 13.46 4.19 -2.21
CA ILE A 140 14.77 4.65 -1.73
C ILE A 140 15.79 4.56 -2.86
N ARG A 141 16.59 5.60 -3.00
CA ARG A 141 17.65 5.69 -4.01
C ARG A 141 18.99 5.99 -3.32
N GLU A 142 20.08 5.51 -3.89
CA GLU A 142 21.44 5.74 -3.40
C GLU A 142 21.73 7.23 -3.06
N LYS A 143 21.22 8.15 -3.87
CA LYS A 143 21.44 9.60 -3.72
C LYS A 143 20.48 10.31 -2.78
N ASP A 144 19.54 9.57 -2.17
CA ASP A 144 18.56 10.17 -1.27
C ASP A 144 19.22 10.62 0.04
N SER A 145 18.81 11.79 0.52
CA SER A 145 19.21 12.28 1.83
C SER A 145 18.58 11.42 2.94
N LEU A 146 19.18 11.41 4.13
CA LEU A 146 18.64 10.71 5.31
C LEU A 146 17.21 11.15 5.62
N LYS A 147 16.91 12.46 5.44
CA LYS A 147 15.56 13.02 5.58
C LYS A 147 14.57 12.39 4.61
N ARG A 148 14.92 12.32 3.31
CA ARG A 148 14.05 11.71 2.30
C ARG A 148 13.83 10.22 2.58
N ILE A 149 14.86 9.49 3.01
CA ILE A 149 14.74 8.08 3.40
C ILE A 149 13.79 7.95 4.60
N GLY A 150 13.99 8.75 5.65
CA GLY A 150 13.11 8.72 6.82
C GLY A 150 11.66 9.06 6.49
N TYR A 151 11.44 10.03 5.59
CA TYR A 151 10.12 10.36 5.07
C TYR A 151 9.49 9.16 4.33
N SER A 152 10.24 8.54 3.42
CA SER A 152 9.78 7.37 2.65
C SER A 152 9.46 6.18 3.54
N ILE A 153 10.27 5.92 4.56
CA ILE A 153 10.00 4.88 5.56
C ILE A 153 8.71 5.19 6.34
N THR A 154 8.52 6.45 6.77
CA THR A 154 7.31 6.85 7.51
C THR A 154 6.04 6.65 6.69
N ASN A 155 6.08 6.80 5.35
CA ASN A 155 4.95 6.50 4.47
C ASN A 155 4.43 5.07 4.68
N THR A 156 5.34 4.12 4.90
CA THR A 156 4.99 2.69 5.02
C THR A 156 4.22 2.35 6.30
N PHE A 157 4.25 3.21 7.31
CA PHE A 157 3.47 3.02 8.54
C PHE A 157 1.97 3.24 8.33
N LEU A 158 1.58 3.71 7.15
CA LEU A 158 0.18 3.78 6.73
C LEU A 158 -0.36 2.45 6.18
N GLY A 159 0.50 1.42 6.00
CA GLY A 159 0.08 0.13 5.47
C GLY A 159 1.11 -0.97 5.68
N ARG A 160 1.23 -1.87 4.71
CA ARG A 160 2.29 -2.90 4.70
C ARG A 160 3.57 -2.28 4.18
N MET A 161 4.62 -2.35 4.96
CA MET A 161 5.94 -1.87 4.55
C MET A 161 6.48 -2.66 3.36
N CYS A 162 6.92 -1.93 2.34
CA CYS A 162 7.69 -2.47 1.23
C CYS A 162 8.87 -1.56 0.94
N LEU A 163 10.08 -2.08 1.05
CA LEU A 163 11.28 -1.41 0.59
C LEU A 163 11.36 -1.56 -0.93
N SER A 164 11.52 -0.46 -1.63
CA SER A 164 11.59 -0.38 -3.09
C SER A 164 12.73 0.54 -3.52
N GLY A 165 13.10 0.48 -4.78
CA GLY A 165 14.18 1.28 -5.34
C GLY A 165 15.54 0.59 -5.30
N ASP A 166 16.62 1.37 -5.31
CA ASP A 166 17.98 0.86 -5.33
C ASP A 166 18.58 0.88 -3.91
N VAL A 167 18.50 -0.28 -3.25
CA VAL A 167 18.99 -0.44 -1.87
C VAL A 167 20.37 -1.11 -1.79
N THR A 168 21.00 -1.41 -2.91
CA THR A 168 22.24 -2.21 -2.94
C THR A 168 23.50 -1.39 -2.65
N HIS A 169 23.45 -0.07 -2.84
CA HIS A 169 24.60 0.83 -2.70
C HIS A 169 24.41 1.89 -1.61
N LEU A 170 23.54 1.63 -0.65
CA LEU A 170 23.28 2.55 0.46
C LEU A 170 24.45 2.60 1.44
N THR A 171 24.68 3.79 2.05
CA THR A 171 25.67 3.96 3.11
C THR A 171 25.18 3.37 4.45
N GLU A 172 26.11 3.21 5.40
CA GLU A 172 25.77 2.74 6.74
C GLU A 172 24.78 3.69 7.46
N GLU A 173 24.94 5.01 7.29
CA GLU A 173 24.00 5.99 7.86
C GLU A 173 22.61 5.89 7.24
N GLN A 174 22.51 5.62 5.92
CA GLN A 174 21.22 5.40 5.26
C GLN A 174 20.57 4.12 5.78
N TRP A 175 21.34 3.04 5.95
CA TRP A 175 20.85 1.80 6.53
C TRP A 175 20.42 1.98 8.00
N ASP A 176 21.11 2.78 8.81
CA ASP A 176 20.68 3.05 10.19
C ASP A 176 19.26 3.65 10.22
N VAL A 177 18.97 4.60 9.35
CA VAL A 177 17.61 5.19 9.25
C VAL A 177 16.57 4.12 8.87
N ILE A 178 16.90 3.24 7.92
CA ILE A 178 16.01 2.16 7.47
C ILE A 178 15.80 1.13 8.58
N ASP A 179 16.86 0.68 9.24
CA ASP A 179 16.80 -0.36 10.27
C ASP A 179 16.00 0.10 11.49
N ARG A 180 16.17 1.35 11.91
CA ARG A 180 15.32 1.95 12.96
C ARG A 180 13.85 1.97 12.53
N GLY A 181 13.55 2.28 11.27
CA GLY A 181 12.21 2.23 10.74
C GLY A 181 11.63 0.82 10.68
N ILE A 182 12.42 -0.18 10.29
CA ILE A 182 12.01 -1.60 10.32
C ILE A 182 11.72 -2.06 11.75
N ALA A 183 12.56 -1.68 12.70
CA ALA A 183 12.35 -2.01 14.10
C ALA A 183 11.03 -1.39 14.63
N PHE A 184 10.81 -0.12 14.37
CA PHE A 184 9.56 0.57 14.71
C PHE A 184 8.35 -0.08 14.04
N TYR A 185 8.44 -0.42 12.74
CA TYR A 185 7.37 -1.10 12.02
C TYR A 185 6.99 -2.45 12.66
N LYS A 186 7.98 -3.24 13.05
CA LYS A 186 7.74 -4.52 13.75
C LYS A 186 6.95 -4.32 15.03
N GLU A 187 7.28 -3.27 15.80
CA GLU A 187 6.60 -2.91 17.03
C GLU A 187 5.12 -2.54 16.79
N ILE A 188 4.84 -1.70 15.79
CA ILE A 188 3.50 -1.14 15.55
C ILE A 188 2.63 -1.93 14.54
N SER A 189 3.16 -2.97 13.92
CA SER A 189 2.50 -3.71 12.85
C SER A 189 1.15 -4.31 13.24
N HIS A 190 0.99 -4.70 14.51
CA HIS A 190 -0.27 -5.19 15.05
C HIS A 190 -1.36 -4.11 15.07
N ILE A 191 -1.01 -2.83 15.31
CA ILE A 191 -1.92 -1.68 15.22
C ILE A 191 -2.33 -1.45 13.77
N ILE A 192 -1.38 -1.52 12.83
CA ILE A 192 -1.67 -1.44 11.38
C ILE A 192 -2.66 -2.56 10.98
N LYS A 193 -2.46 -3.77 11.49
CA LYS A 193 -3.28 -4.93 11.13
C LYS A 193 -4.72 -4.84 11.65
N LYS A 194 -4.93 -4.37 12.88
CA LYS A 194 -6.21 -4.48 13.58
C LYS A 194 -6.86 -3.15 13.95
N GLY A 195 -6.08 -2.05 13.98
CA GLY A 195 -6.55 -0.77 14.45
C GLY A 195 -7.62 -0.12 13.56
N ARG A 196 -8.34 0.85 14.11
CA ARG A 196 -9.27 1.72 13.41
C ARG A 196 -8.59 3.03 13.02
N THR A 197 -8.77 3.46 11.76
CA THR A 197 -8.17 4.70 11.24
C THR A 197 -9.04 5.92 11.51
N TYR A 198 -8.38 7.02 11.88
CA TYR A 198 -8.95 8.36 12.00
C TYR A 198 -8.08 9.33 11.20
N HIS A 199 -8.71 10.11 10.31
CA HIS A 199 -8.08 11.23 9.64
C HIS A 199 -8.38 12.48 10.48
N VAL A 200 -7.37 13.02 11.12
CA VAL A 200 -7.54 14.08 12.14
C VAL A 200 -7.04 15.46 11.69
N SER A 201 -6.36 15.52 10.55
CA SER A 201 -5.99 16.77 9.89
C SER A 201 -7.04 17.20 8.87
N GLU A 202 -6.96 18.46 8.43
CA GLU A 202 -7.74 18.94 7.30
C GLU A 202 -7.44 18.17 6.01
N LYS A 203 -8.39 18.19 5.08
CA LYS A 203 -8.20 17.54 3.79
C LYS A 203 -7.23 18.35 2.94
N LEU A 204 -6.19 17.70 2.44
CA LEU A 204 -5.29 18.28 1.47
C LEU A 204 -6.01 18.53 0.13
N THR A 205 -5.69 19.65 -0.50
CA THR A 205 -6.31 20.09 -1.76
C THR A 205 -5.61 19.53 -3.00
N SER A 206 -4.39 19.07 -2.86
CA SER A 206 -3.59 18.50 -3.95
C SER A 206 -2.76 17.32 -3.46
N ASP A 207 -2.60 16.32 -4.31
CA ASP A 207 -1.68 15.19 -4.10
C ASP A 207 -0.30 15.43 -4.76
N ARG A 208 -0.24 16.26 -5.79
CA ARG A 208 1.00 16.58 -6.51
C ARG A 208 1.73 17.82 -6.00
N HIS A 209 1.00 18.73 -5.42
CA HIS A 209 1.53 19.97 -4.83
C HIS A 209 0.91 20.18 -3.46
N PRO A 210 1.17 19.27 -2.50
CA PRO A 210 0.56 19.36 -1.19
C PRO A 210 1.21 20.49 -0.36
N GLU A 211 0.36 21.20 0.37
CA GLU A 211 0.77 22.21 1.35
C GLU A 211 0.21 21.86 2.72
N GLY A 212 0.91 22.31 3.76
CA GLY A 212 0.52 22.06 5.13
C GLY A 212 0.95 20.67 5.65
N TYR A 213 0.04 19.95 6.29
CA TYR A 213 0.35 18.68 6.92
C TYR A 213 -0.82 17.69 6.88
N GLN A 214 -0.48 16.41 7.01
CA GLN A 214 -1.43 15.32 7.16
C GLN A 214 -1.16 14.57 8.46
N VAL A 215 -2.22 14.22 9.19
CA VAL A 215 -2.14 13.36 10.37
C VAL A 215 -3.16 12.23 10.27
N VAL A 216 -2.67 11.03 10.42
CA VAL A 216 -3.48 9.80 10.49
C VAL A 216 -3.23 9.14 11.83
N VAL A 217 -4.30 8.86 12.57
CA VAL A 217 -4.24 8.11 13.83
C VAL A 217 -4.88 6.75 13.63
N ARG A 218 -4.22 5.70 14.08
CA ARG A 218 -4.80 4.36 14.17
C ARG A 218 -4.88 3.93 15.62
N VAL A 219 -6.10 3.67 16.08
CA VAL A 219 -6.34 3.19 17.47
C VAL A 219 -6.47 1.67 17.43
N GLY A 220 -5.58 1.01 18.13
CA GLY A 220 -5.54 -0.44 18.31
C GLY A 220 -6.29 -0.90 19.56
N GLU A 221 -5.96 -2.09 20.02
CA GLU A 221 -6.51 -2.67 21.24
C GLU A 221 -5.85 -2.04 22.49
N LYS A 222 -6.58 -1.99 23.62
CA LYS A 222 -6.06 -1.57 24.94
C LYS A 222 -5.42 -0.17 24.98
N GLY A 223 -5.95 0.76 24.19
CA GLY A 223 -5.44 2.13 24.15
C GLY A 223 -4.20 2.35 23.29
N GLN A 224 -3.60 1.31 22.75
CA GLN A 224 -2.46 1.48 21.85
C GLN A 224 -2.87 2.26 20.61
N ALA A 225 -2.06 3.21 20.21
CA ALA A 225 -2.32 4.00 19.01
C ALA A 225 -1.03 4.33 18.25
N LEU A 226 -1.17 4.46 16.95
CA LEU A 226 -0.13 4.92 16.05
C LEU A 226 -0.57 6.25 15.46
N VAL A 227 0.22 7.29 15.69
CA VAL A 227 0.04 8.61 15.06
C VAL A 227 1.10 8.76 13.97
N VAL A 228 0.69 9.02 12.73
CA VAL A 228 1.59 9.25 11.60
C VAL A 228 1.38 10.65 11.08
N ILE A 229 2.45 11.44 11.05
CA ILE A 229 2.45 12.86 10.69
C ILE A 229 3.34 13.05 9.46
N HIS A 230 2.82 13.75 8.44
CA HIS A 230 3.58 14.18 7.27
C HIS A 230 3.44 15.70 7.13
N CYS A 231 4.55 16.41 7.11
CA CYS A 231 4.63 17.81 6.76
C CYS A 231 4.99 17.93 5.28
N PHE A 232 4.27 18.78 4.57
CA PHE A 232 4.48 19.06 3.15
C PHE A 232 5.14 20.43 2.95
N HIS A 233 4.85 21.09 1.82
CA HIS A 233 5.32 22.43 1.51
C HIS A 233 4.46 23.51 2.19
N GLY A 234 4.86 24.77 2.02
CA GLY A 234 4.14 25.95 2.53
C GLY A 234 4.43 26.29 3.98
N GLU A 235 3.56 27.08 4.57
CA GLU A 235 3.67 27.48 5.98
C GLU A 235 3.17 26.37 6.89
N LEU A 236 3.94 26.07 7.92
CA LEU A 236 3.59 25.10 8.96
C LEU A 236 3.42 25.84 10.30
N PRO A 237 2.45 25.44 11.14
CA PRO A 237 2.38 25.96 12.51
C PRO A 237 3.63 25.53 13.30
N GLU A 238 4.03 26.28 14.30
CA GLU A 238 5.14 25.90 15.19
C GLU A 238 4.90 24.52 15.83
N TYR A 239 3.65 24.25 16.21
CA TYR A 239 3.22 22.95 16.72
C TYR A 239 1.99 22.47 15.94
N ILE A 240 2.04 21.23 15.49
CA ILE A 240 0.85 20.50 15.04
C ILE A 240 0.17 19.95 16.27
N ASP A 241 -1.03 20.44 16.57
CA ASP A 241 -1.86 20.02 17.68
C ASP A 241 -2.86 18.96 17.19
N VAL A 242 -2.70 17.75 17.65
CA VAL A 242 -3.50 16.58 17.27
C VAL A 242 -4.39 16.19 18.43
N LYS A 243 -5.68 16.52 18.35
CA LYS A 243 -6.66 15.97 19.28
C LYS A 243 -6.76 14.45 19.07
N LEU A 244 -6.35 13.69 20.06
CA LEU A 244 -6.35 12.23 19.98
C LEU A 244 -7.80 11.70 20.01
N PRO A 245 -8.13 10.70 19.16
CA PRO A 245 -9.42 10.02 19.23
C PRO A 245 -9.67 9.39 20.59
N GLU A 246 -10.94 9.22 20.94
CA GLU A 246 -11.32 8.50 22.16
C GLU A 246 -10.73 7.08 22.19
N GLY A 247 -10.26 6.67 23.35
CA GLY A 247 -9.62 5.36 23.55
C GLY A 247 -8.12 5.31 23.25
N CYS A 248 -7.50 6.40 22.82
CA CYS A 248 -6.03 6.49 22.74
C CYS A 248 -5.40 6.60 24.12
N GLY A 249 -4.33 5.86 24.34
CA GLY A 249 -3.41 6.10 25.45
C GLY A 249 -2.68 7.44 25.32
N GLN A 250 -2.12 7.90 26.41
CA GLN A 250 -1.46 9.21 26.49
C GLN A 250 0.04 9.12 26.81
N GLN A 251 0.55 7.90 26.93
CA GLN A 251 1.98 7.67 27.16
C GLN A 251 2.67 7.36 25.84
N ILE A 252 3.73 8.09 25.52
CA ILE A 252 4.60 7.80 24.37
C ILE A 252 5.46 6.59 24.74
N LEU A 253 5.35 5.51 23.98
CA LEU A 253 6.20 4.32 24.09
C LEU A 253 7.46 4.44 23.24
N SER A 254 7.29 4.85 22.01
CA SER A 254 8.37 5.01 21.04
C SER A 254 7.97 6.00 19.95
N SER A 255 8.95 6.45 19.18
CA SER A 255 8.73 7.31 18.02
C SER A 255 9.77 7.03 16.95
N TYR A 256 9.43 7.38 15.71
CA TYR A 256 10.31 7.30 14.57
C TYR A 256 10.28 8.59 13.76
N ALA A 257 11.44 9.07 13.39
CA ALA A 257 11.73 10.03 12.33
C ALA A 257 13.22 9.90 11.96
N TYR A 258 13.67 10.57 10.90
CA TYR A 258 15.10 10.55 10.55
C TYR A 258 15.98 11.18 11.64
N VAL A 259 15.46 12.21 12.32
CA VAL A 259 15.99 12.79 13.57
C VAL A 259 14.90 12.71 14.63
N ALA A 260 15.27 12.41 15.88
CA ALA A 260 14.32 12.24 16.97
C ALA A 260 13.32 13.40 17.04
N PRO A 261 12.00 13.16 16.98
CA PRO A 261 11.00 14.21 16.95
C PRO A 261 10.79 14.80 18.35
N GLU A 262 10.60 16.12 18.41
CA GLU A 262 10.12 16.78 19.63
C GLU A 262 8.59 16.64 19.69
N VAL A 263 8.12 15.75 20.58
CA VAL A 263 6.71 15.42 20.70
C VAL A 263 6.33 15.22 22.16
N LYS A 264 5.13 15.68 22.54
CA LYS A 264 4.55 15.47 23.87
C LYS A 264 3.06 15.20 23.79
N VAL A 265 2.52 14.54 24.82
CA VAL A 265 1.08 14.31 24.96
C VAL A 265 0.60 14.97 26.24
N GLU A 266 -0.40 15.82 26.12
CA GLU A 266 -0.99 16.57 27.22
C GLU A 266 -2.52 16.68 27.04
N ASN A 267 -3.29 16.35 28.06
CA ASN A 267 -4.75 16.55 28.09
C ASN A 267 -5.51 15.95 26.87
N GLY A 268 -5.07 14.80 26.38
CA GLY A 268 -5.68 14.16 25.19
C GLY A 268 -5.25 14.75 23.85
N HIS A 269 -4.22 15.60 23.85
CA HIS A 269 -3.62 16.18 22.66
C HIS A 269 -2.17 15.72 22.50
N LEU A 270 -1.78 15.36 21.31
CA LEU A 270 -0.38 15.16 20.93
C LEU A 270 0.10 16.44 20.23
N LEU A 271 1.14 17.03 20.78
CA LEU A 271 1.78 18.22 20.23
C LEU A 271 3.11 17.80 19.57
N TYR A 272 3.20 18.00 18.28
CA TYR A 272 4.40 17.75 17.47
C TYR A 272 5.00 19.06 17.03
N LYS A 273 6.26 19.32 17.38
CA LYS A 273 6.98 20.53 16.94
C LYS A 273 7.44 20.37 15.51
N THR A 274 7.02 21.27 14.66
CA THR A 274 7.47 21.30 13.27
C THR A 274 8.89 21.86 13.20
N THR A 275 9.72 21.26 12.35
CA THR A 275 11.11 21.68 12.18
C THR A 275 11.36 22.21 10.78
N GLU A 276 10.78 21.57 9.78
CA GLU A 276 11.01 21.87 8.37
C GLU A 276 9.94 21.23 7.48
N ASN A 277 9.82 21.74 6.27
CA ASN A 277 8.99 21.14 5.22
C ASN A 277 9.53 19.77 4.80
N MET A 278 8.67 18.93 4.22
CA MET A 278 9.01 17.58 3.77
C MET A 278 9.66 16.74 4.88
N ASN A 279 9.07 16.79 6.06
CA ASN A 279 9.44 16.00 7.21
C ASN A 279 8.28 15.10 7.64
N ALA A 280 8.60 13.96 8.25
CA ALA A 280 7.59 13.02 8.72
C ALA A 280 8.03 12.35 10.03
N ALA A 281 7.04 12.03 10.85
CA ALA A 281 7.24 11.33 12.11
C ALA A 281 6.11 10.35 12.36
N ALA A 282 6.41 9.33 13.17
CA ALA A 282 5.41 8.43 13.70
C ALA A 282 5.60 8.25 15.21
N VAL A 283 4.50 8.13 15.94
CA VAL A 283 4.49 8.02 17.40
C VAL A 283 3.60 6.86 17.82
N HIS A 284 4.15 5.97 18.65
CA HIS A 284 3.42 4.87 19.27
C HIS A 284 2.99 5.27 20.68
N LEU A 285 1.70 5.15 20.97
CA LEU A 285 1.07 5.50 22.24
C LEU A 285 0.44 4.28 22.92
N CYS A 286 0.38 4.29 24.25
CA CYS A 286 -0.41 3.35 25.07
C CYS A 286 -1.08 4.06 26.25
#